data_ffa65b5f43f6bcb690a4998e530edb0d
#
_entry.id   ffa65b5f43f6bcb690a4998e530edb0d
#
_cell.length_a   1.000
_cell.length_b   1.000
_cell.length_c   1.000
_cell.angle_alpha   90.00
_cell.angle_beta   90.00
_cell.angle_gamma   90.00
#
_symmetry.space_group_name_H-M   'P 1'
#
loop_
_entity.id
_entity.type
_entity.pdbx_description
1 polymer ?
#
loop_
_entity_poly.entity_id
_entity_poly.type
_entity_poly.pdbx_seq_one_letter_code
_entity_poly.pdbx_strand_id
1 'polypeptide(L)'
;MKFSELHLNGDVLEALDAMRFEECTPIQEKSIPVILEGRDLIAVAQTGTGKTAAYLLPILNKLSEGGHPADAINCIVMAPTRELAQQIDQQMEGFSYFMPVSSVAVYGGNDGILFEQQKRGLTLGADVVIATPGRLIAHLSLGYVDLSRVS
;
A
#
# COMPACT_ATOMS: atom_id res chain seq x y z
N MET A 1 -11.40 -0.16 -20.33
CA MET A 1 -12.13 0.60 -19.27
C MET A 1 -11.19 1.65 -18.66
N LYS A 2 -11.71 2.84 -18.46
CA LYS A 2 -10.93 3.91 -17.82
C LYS A 2 -11.06 3.81 -16.30
N PHE A 3 -10.02 4.29 -15.59
CA PHE A 3 -10.07 4.34 -14.12
C PHE A 3 -11.25 5.15 -13.59
N SER A 4 -11.66 6.20 -14.31
CA SER A 4 -12.80 7.03 -13.93
C SER A 4 -14.13 6.27 -13.89
N GLU A 5 -14.20 5.09 -14.48
CA GLU A 5 -15.39 4.24 -14.49
C GLU A 5 -15.47 3.28 -13.32
N LEU A 6 -14.44 3.24 -12.46
CA LEU A 6 -14.32 2.24 -11.36
C LEU A 6 -14.84 2.73 -10.01
N HIS A 7 -15.48 3.89 -9.96
CA HIS A 7 -16.02 4.46 -8.70
C HIS A 7 -14.94 4.80 -7.66
N LEU A 8 -13.73 5.15 -8.12
CA LEU A 8 -12.68 5.68 -7.27
C LEU A 8 -12.97 7.13 -6.94
N ASN A 9 -12.56 7.58 -5.73
CA ASN A 9 -12.82 8.96 -5.31
C ASN A 9 -11.91 9.96 -6.04
N GLY A 10 -12.19 11.26 -5.82
CA GLY A 10 -11.48 12.34 -6.51
C GLY A 10 -9.99 12.39 -6.22
N ASP A 11 -9.58 12.12 -4.99
CA ASP A 11 -8.14 12.16 -4.63
C ASP A 11 -7.35 11.09 -5.36
N VAL A 12 -7.92 9.88 -5.48
CA VAL A 12 -7.29 8.78 -6.20
C VAL A 12 -7.24 9.10 -7.70
N LEU A 13 -8.35 9.59 -8.26
CA LEU A 13 -8.39 9.95 -9.69
C LEU A 13 -7.42 11.08 -10.02
N GLU A 14 -7.26 12.06 -9.12
CA GLU A 14 -6.31 13.15 -9.31
C GLU A 14 -4.87 12.63 -9.36
N ALA A 15 -4.51 11.70 -8.48
CA ALA A 15 -3.19 11.09 -8.47
C ALA A 15 -2.94 10.29 -9.75
N LEU A 16 -3.93 9.54 -10.22
CA LEU A 16 -3.83 8.78 -11.46
C LEU A 16 -3.64 9.69 -12.66
N ASP A 17 -4.36 10.81 -12.71
CA ASP A 17 -4.21 11.79 -13.78
C ASP A 17 -2.81 12.40 -13.77
N ALA A 18 -2.30 12.78 -12.60
CA ALA A 18 -0.94 13.32 -12.46
C ALA A 18 0.13 12.32 -12.90
N MET A 19 -0.10 11.03 -12.69
CA MET A 19 0.80 9.96 -13.12
C MET A 19 0.55 9.50 -14.56
N ARG A 20 -0.42 10.10 -15.24
CA ARG A 20 -0.83 9.77 -16.61
C ARG A 20 -1.35 8.34 -16.77
N PHE A 21 -2.06 7.86 -15.77
CA PHE A 21 -2.76 6.57 -15.81
C PHE A 21 -4.19 6.82 -16.27
N GLU A 22 -4.53 6.41 -17.48
CA GLU A 22 -5.86 6.65 -18.04
C GLU A 22 -6.70 5.38 -18.13
N GLU A 23 -6.13 4.30 -18.65
CA GLU A 23 -6.86 3.06 -18.89
C GLU A 23 -6.35 1.93 -17.97
N CYS A 24 -7.29 1.12 -17.51
CA CYS A 24 -6.99 -0.04 -16.68
C CYS A 24 -6.39 -1.17 -17.52
N THR A 25 -5.42 -1.87 -16.93
CA THR A 25 -5.02 -3.20 -17.45
C THR A 25 -6.11 -4.22 -17.09
N PRO A 26 -6.12 -5.41 -17.75
CA PRO A 26 -7.13 -6.44 -17.42
C PRO A 26 -7.16 -6.83 -15.94
N ILE A 27 -5.99 -6.97 -15.29
CA ILE A 27 -5.97 -7.34 -13.88
C ILE A 27 -6.55 -6.24 -12.98
N GLN A 28 -6.32 -4.98 -13.33
CA GLN A 28 -6.87 -3.84 -12.59
C GLN A 28 -8.38 -3.78 -12.75
N GLU A 29 -8.87 -3.91 -13.96
CA GLU A 29 -10.30 -3.86 -14.27
C GLU A 29 -11.09 -4.95 -13.53
N LYS A 30 -10.50 -6.14 -13.40
CA LYS A 30 -11.15 -7.28 -12.72
C LYS A 30 -11.01 -7.24 -11.22
N SER A 31 -9.89 -6.72 -10.70
CA SER A 31 -9.54 -6.78 -9.27
C SER A 31 -10.09 -5.61 -8.46
N ILE A 32 -9.98 -4.39 -8.98
CA ILE A 32 -10.35 -3.19 -8.23
C ILE A 32 -11.80 -3.23 -7.74
N PRO A 33 -12.80 -3.57 -8.59
CA PRO A 33 -14.19 -3.63 -8.10
C PRO A 33 -14.40 -4.63 -6.97
N VAL A 34 -13.76 -5.80 -7.05
CA VAL A 34 -13.87 -6.85 -6.03
C VAL A 34 -13.31 -6.38 -4.70
N ILE A 35 -12.15 -5.72 -4.72
CA ILE A 35 -11.51 -5.21 -3.50
C ILE A 35 -12.32 -4.05 -2.92
N LEU A 36 -12.88 -3.19 -3.75
CA LEU A 36 -13.74 -2.08 -3.29
C LEU A 36 -15.00 -2.60 -2.57
N GLU A 37 -15.48 -3.78 -2.95
CA GLU A 37 -16.60 -4.44 -2.27
C GLU A 37 -16.20 -5.06 -0.91
N GLY A 38 -14.91 -5.03 -0.55
CA GLY A 38 -14.42 -5.61 0.70
C GLY A 38 -14.25 -7.11 0.67
N ARG A 39 -14.17 -7.73 -0.51
CA ARG A 39 -14.03 -9.17 -0.68
C ARG A 39 -12.56 -9.58 -0.80
N ASP A 40 -12.25 -10.76 -0.31
CA ASP A 40 -10.94 -11.37 -0.48
C ASP A 40 -10.75 -11.80 -1.93
N LEU A 41 -9.50 -11.78 -2.40
CA LEU A 41 -9.19 -12.04 -3.79
C LEU A 41 -7.83 -12.72 -3.93
N ILE A 42 -7.78 -13.76 -4.76
CA ILE A 42 -6.52 -14.29 -5.27
C ILE A 42 -6.46 -13.95 -6.75
N ALA A 43 -5.49 -13.14 -7.14
CA ALA A 43 -5.34 -12.66 -8.51
C ALA A 43 -3.95 -13.02 -9.03
N VAL A 44 -3.91 -13.57 -10.25
CA VAL A 44 -2.67 -13.98 -10.88
C VAL A 44 -2.52 -13.24 -12.20
N ALA A 45 -1.37 -12.59 -12.40
CA ALA A 45 -1.05 -11.91 -13.64
C ALA A 45 0.47 -11.88 -13.82
N GLN A 46 0.90 -11.72 -15.06
CA GLN A 46 2.32 -11.64 -15.39
C GLN A 46 2.93 -10.33 -14.89
N THR A 47 4.26 -10.30 -14.72
CA THR A 47 5.01 -9.11 -14.37
C THR A 47 4.75 -8.00 -15.40
N GLY A 48 4.61 -6.77 -14.92
CA GLY A 48 4.40 -5.61 -15.80
C GLY A 48 2.96 -5.37 -16.21
N THR A 49 1.98 -6.07 -15.60
CA THR A 49 0.56 -5.93 -15.92
C THR A 49 -0.20 -5.01 -14.96
N GLY A 50 0.51 -4.29 -14.08
CA GLY A 50 -0.12 -3.35 -13.17
C GLY A 50 -0.74 -3.95 -11.92
N LYS A 51 -0.21 -5.09 -11.43
CA LYS A 51 -0.72 -5.74 -10.22
C LYS A 51 -0.67 -4.85 -8.99
N THR A 52 0.39 -4.06 -8.84
CA THR A 52 0.55 -3.19 -7.67
C THR A 52 -0.58 -2.18 -7.57
N ALA A 53 -0.90 -1.50 -8.67
CA ALA A 53 -2.03 -0.57 -8.68
C ALA A 53 -3.36 -1.28 -8.45
N ALA A 54 -3.49 -2.53 -8.89
CA ALA A 54 -4.73 -3.30 -8.73
C ALA A 54 -5.15 -3.44 -7.26
N TYR A 55 -4.19 -3.55 -6.33
CA TYR A 55 -4.53 -3.61 -4.90
C TYR A 55 -4.30 -2.29 -4.16
N LEU A 56 -3.28 -1.49 -4.54
CA LEU A 56 -3.02 -0.21 -3.84
C LEU A 56 -4.13 0.81 -4.04
N LEU A 57 -4.67 0.92 -5.25
CA LEU A 57 -5.69 1.93 -5.55
C LEU A 57 -6.96 1.76 -4.72
N PRO A 58 -7.57 0.56 -4.62
CA PRO A 58 -8.75 0.40 -3.76
C PRO A 58 -8.43 0.57 -2.27
N ILE A 59 -7.23 0.17 -1.82
CA ILE A 59 -6.80 0.39 -0.44
C ILE A 59 -6.71 1.89 -0.15
N LEU A 60 -6.05 2.65 -1.01
CA LEU A 60 -5.93 4.10 -0.87
C LEU A 60 -7.30 4.78 -0.96
N ASN A 61 -8.18 4.29 -1.81
CA ASN A 61 -9.53 4.81 -1.92
C ASN A 61 -10.25 4.72 -0.58
N LYS A 62 -10.19 3.55 0.07
CA LYS A 62 -10.80 3.33 1.38
C LYS A 62 -10.16 4.22 2.45
N LEU A 63 -8.83 4.29 2.49
CA LEU A 63 -8.12 5.09 3.49
C LEU A 63 -8.36 6.59 3.32
N SER A 64 -8.45 7.08 2.09
CA SER A 64 -8.67 8.50 1.82
C SER A 64 -10.07 8.97 2.23
N GLU A 65 -11.03 8.05 2.34
CA GLU A 65 -12.39 8.36 2.81
C GLU A 65 -12.47 8.56 4.31
N GLY A 66 -11.41 8.20 5.06
CA GLY A 66 -11.37 8.34 6.51
C GLY A 66 -12.11 7.22 7.24
N GLY A 67 -12.34 7.42 8.54
CA GLY A 67 -13.04 6.43 9.37
C GLY A 67 -12.15 5.29 9.88
N HIS A 68 -10.88 5.30 9.55
CA HIS A 68 -9.91 4.34 10.09
C HIS A 68 -9.18 4.94 11.30
N PRO A 69 -8.61 4.10 12.20
CA PRO A 69 -7.85 4.62 13.34
C PRO A 69 -6.64 5.45 12.90
N ALA A 70 -6.47 6.61 13.54
CA ALA A 70 -5.30 7.44 13.36
C ALA A 70 -4.12 6.86 14.16
N ASP A 71 -2.90 7.14 13.71
CA ASP A 71 -1.67 6.71 14.38
C ASP A 71 -1.62 5.20 14.63
N ALA A 72 -2.19 4.43 13.71
CA ALA A 72 -2.22 2.98 13.77
C ALA A 72 -1.91 2.38 12.40
N ILE A 73 -1.46 1.13 12.38
CA ILE A 73 -1.22 0.39 11.14
C ILE A 73 -2.55 -0.18 10.68
N ASN A 74 -3.03 0.27 9.54
CA ASN A 74 -4.32 -0.14 8.99
C ASN A 74 -4.21 -1.21 7.91
N CYS A 75 -3.08 -1.26 7.19
CA CYS A 75 -2.87 -2.18 6.08
C CYS A 75 -1.41 -2.63 6.04
N ILE A 76 -1.19 -3.90 5.71
CA ILE A 76 0.15 -4.44 5.47
C ILE A 76 0.22 -4.98 4.05
N VAL A 77 1.24 -4.56 3.31
CA VAL A 77 1.57 -5.09 1.99
C VAL A 77 2.87 -5.89 2.13
N MET A 78 2.81 -7.18 1.82
CA MET A 78 3.98 -8.05 1.92
C MET A 78 4.63 -8.21 0.55
N ALA A 79 5.96 -8.09 0.51
CA ALA A 79 6.75 -8.30 -0.70
C ALA A 79 7.85 -9.32 -0.41
N PRO A 80 8.15 -10.25 -1.35
CA PRO A 80 9.13 -11.29 -1.10
C PRO A 80 10.58 -10.78 -1.10
N THR A 81 10.85 -9.64 -1.75
CA THR A 81 12.19 -9.09 -1.87
C THR A 81 12.22 -7.62 -1.51
N ARG A 82 13.40 -7.15 -1.09
CA ARG A 82 13.64 -5.73 -0.84
C ARG A 82 13.39 -4.87 -2.08
N GLU A 83 13.82 -5.34 -3.23
CA GLU A 83 13.67 -4.61 -4.50
C GLU A 83 12.20 -4.39 -4.84
N LEU A 84 11.37 -5.41 -4.65
CA LEU A 84 9.94 -5.28 -4.89
C LEU A 84 9.28 -4.35 -3.85
N ALA A 85 9.68 -4.45 -2.59
CA ALA A 85 9.18 -3.53 -1.56
C ALA A 85 9.50 -2.08 -1.90
N GLN A 86 10.69 -1.80 -2.41
CA GLN A 86 11.07 -0.45 -2.85
C GLN A 86 10.24 0.03 -4.03
N GLN A 87 9.96 -0.84 -5.00
CA GLN A 87 9.13 -0.51 -6.16
C GLN A 87 7.69 -0.18 -5.73
N ILE A 88 7.14 -0.98 -4.82
CA ILE A 88 5.80 -0.73 -4.29
C ILE A 88 5.75 0.60 -3.54
N ASP A 89 6.76 0.88 -2.73
CA ASP A 89 6.86 2.14 -1.98
C ASP A 89 6.91 3.35 -2.91
N GLN A 90 7.65 3.28 -4.02
CA GLN A 90 7.70 4.35 -5.01
C GLN A 90 6.33 4.60 -5.64
N GLN A 91 5.61 3.54 -5.99
CA GLN A 91 4.26 3.68 -6.54
C GLN A 91 3.30 4.23 -5.49
N MET A 92 3.44 3.79 -4.24
CA MET A 92 2.63 4.28 -3.13
C MET A 92 2.78 5.80 -2.95
N GLU A 93 3.99 6.32 -3.02
CA GLU A 93 4.25 7.76 -2.93
C GLU A 93 3.52 8.53 -4.02
N GLY A 94 3.53 8.03 -5.25
CA GLY A 94 2.82 8.67 -6.35
C GLY A 94 1.31 8.64 -6.19
N PHE A 95 0.76 7.47 -5.88
CA PHE A 95 -0.69 7.31 -5.74
C PHE A 95 -1.26 8.08 -4.54
N SER A 96 -0.52 8.22 -3.46
CA SER A 96 -0.98 8.89 -2.24
C SER A 96 -0.65 10.37 -2.16
N TYR A 97 -0.06 10.95 -3.20
CA TYR A 97 0.46 12.31 -3.18
C TYR A 97 -0.58 13.36 -2.77
N PHE A 98 -1.83 13.20 -3.20
CA PHE A 98 -2.91 14.17 -2.93
C PHE A 98 -3.80 13.78 -1.76
N MET A 99 -3.37 12.83 -0.92
CA MET A 99 -4.22 12.37 0.18
C MET A 99 -3.45 12.24 1.49
N PRO A 100 -4.11 12.38 2.65
CA PRO A 100 -3.47 12.33 3.96
C PRO A 100 -3.27 10.89 4.43
N VAL A 101 -2.63 10.06 3.64
CA VAL A 101 -2.35 8.65 3.94
C VAL A 101 -0.85 8.49 4.11
N SER A 102 -0.43 7.93 5.25
CA SER A 102 0.98 7.69 5.57
C SER A 102 1.38 6.25 5.25
N SER A 103 2.65 6.07 4.89
CA SER A 103 3.20 4.74 4.63
C SER A 103 4.64 4.64 5.12
N VAL A 104 5.07 3.43 5.44
CA VAL A 104 6.45 3.13 5.77
C VAL A 104 6.87 1.84 5.06
N ALA A 105 8.07 1.84 4.49
CA ALA A 105 8.65 0.65 3.87
C ALA A 105 9.62 0.01 4.85
N VAL A 106 9.48 -1.30 5.06
CA VAL A 106 10.24 -2.08 6.04
C VAL A 106 10.92 -3.24 5.32
N TYR A 107 12.22 -3.10 5.09
CA TYR A 107 12.99 -4.13 4.38
C TYR A 107 14.42 -4.21 4.92
N GLY A 108 15.09 -5.32 4.62
CA GLY A 108 16.44 -5.57 5.13
C GLY A 108 17.52 -4.75 4.44
N GLY A 109 18.57 -4.45 5.19
CA GLY A 109 19.79 -3.79 4.76
C GLY A 109 20.76 -3.82 5.92
N ASN A 110 22.03 -3.50 5.65
CA ASN A 110 23.08 -3.51 6.68
C ASN A 110 23.20 -2.17 7.40
N ASP A 111 22.21 -1.30 7.28
CA ASP A 111 22.24 0.04 7.83
C ASP A 111 21.40 0.12 9.11
N GLY A 112 22.05 0.33 10.24
CA GLY A 112 21.37 0.53 11.53
C GLY A 112 20.51 1.79 11.56
N ILE A 113 20.87 2.82 10.79
CA ILE A 113 20.06 4.04 10.67
C ILE A 113 18.73 3.72 10.02
N LEU A 114 18.75 2.90 8.96
CA LEU A 114 17.53 2.46 8.29
C LEU A 114 16.61 1.70 9.25
N PHE A 115 17.18 0.79 10.07
CA PHE A 115 16.41 0.05 11.04
C PHE A 115 15.72 0.98 12.06
N GLU A 116 16.44 1.97 12.56
CA GLU A 116 15.89 2.94 13.52
C GLU A 116 14.79 3.82 12.89
N GLN A 117 14.94 4.21 11.64
CA GLN A 117 13.91 4.94 10.92
C GLN A 117 12.64 4.12 10.75
N GLN A 118 12.78 2.83 10.41
CA GLN A 118 11.67 1.90 10.30
C GLN A 118 10.97 1.71 11.66
N LYS A 119 11.75 1.53 12.72
CA LYS A 119 11.23 1.39 14.07
C LYS A 119 10.38 2.60 14.46
N ARG A 120 10.87 3.80 14.16
CA ARG A 120 10.16 5.05 14.46
C ARG A 120 8.82 5.11 13.72
N GLY A 121 8.80 4.80 12.43
CA GLY A 121 7.58 4.77 11.63
C GLY A 121 6.57 3.75 12.13
N LEU A 122 7.03 2.55 12.47
CA LEU A 122 6.17 1.49 13.00
C LEU A 122 5.62 1.82 14.40
N THR A 123 6.41 2.46 15.24
CA THR A 123 5.99 2.86 16.60
C THR A 123 4.94 3.96 16.54
N LEU A 124 5.11 4.95 15.67
CA LEU A 124 4.14 6.02 15.48
C LEU A 124 2.85 5.53 14.83
N GLY A 125 2.92 4.46 14.04
CA GLY A 125 1.79 3.92 13.28
C GLY A 125 1.62 4.65 11.95
N ALA A 126 1.92 3.93 10.86
CA ALA A 126 1.65 4.39 9.50
C ALA A 126 0.41 3.65 8.97
N ASP A 127 -0.40 4.31 8.17
CA ASP A 127 -1.61 3.69 7.61
C ASP A 127 -1.30 2.41 6.83
N VAL A 128 -0.23 2.43 6.03
CA VAL A 128 0.19 1.29 5.21
C VAL A 128 1.64 0.96 5.53
N VAL A 129 1.91 -0.31 5.82
CA VAL A 129 3.26 -0.84 5.98
C VAL A 129 3.56 -1.74 4.78
N ILE A 130 4.63 -1.42 4.06
CA ILE A 130 5.12 -2.22 2.93
C ILE A 130 6.36 -2.96 3.42
N ALA A 131 6.29 -4.27 3.54
CA ALA A 131 7.32 -5.01 4.28
C ALA A 131 7.80 -6.27 3.56
N THR A 132 9.09 -6.59 3.77
CA THR A 132 9.60 -7.94 3.55
C THR A 132 9.39 -8.73 4.85
N PRO A 133 9.08 -10.04 4.76
CA PRO A 133 8.72 -10.82 5.95
C PRO A 133 9.81 -10.86 7.03
N GLY A 134 11.06 -11.08 6.67
CA GLY A 134 12.15 -11.22 7.64
C GLY A 134 12.37 -9.94 8.46
N ARG A 135 12.38 -8.79 7.82
CA ARG A 135 12.58 -7.51 8.51
C ARG A 135 11.36 -7.16 9.38
N LEU A 136 10.16 -7.44 8.91
CA LEU A 136 8.96 -7.21 9.72
C LEU A 136 8.96 -8.10 10.97
N ILE A 137 9.33 -9.36 10.84
CA ILE A 137 9.45 -10.28 11.98
C ILE A 137 10.48 -9.74 12.99
N ALA A 138 11.61 -9.20 12.51
CA ALA A 138 12.62 -8.61 13.38
C ALA A 138 12.04 -7.47 14.23
N HIS A 139 11.25 -6.59 13.63
CA HIS A 139 10.60 -5.51 14.37
C HIS A 139 9.51 -6.03 15.32
N LEU A 140 8.71 -7.00 14.87
CA LEU A 140 7.65 -7.60 15.70
C LEU A 140 8.22 -8.25 16.97
N SER A 141 9.36 -8.94 16.86
CA SER A 141 9.97 -9.64 17.99
C SER A 141 10.49 -8.70 19.07
N LEU A 142 10.67 -7.41 18.77
CA LEU A 142 11.08 -6.41 19.74
C LEU A 142 9.90 -5.78 20.52
N GLY A 143 8.66 -6.10 20.14
CA GLY A 143 7.46 -5.84 20.95
C GLY A 143 6.83 -4.45 20.83
N TYR A 144 7.29 -3.60 19.92
CA TYR A 144 6.73 -2.24 19.78
C TYR A 144 5.75 -2.07 18.62
N VAL A 145 5.50 -3.12 17.84
CA VAL A 145 4.61 -3.05 16.67
C VAL A 145 3.21 -3.53 17.07
N ASP A 146 2.21 -2.70 16.84
CA ASP A 146 0.81 -3.03 17.12
C ASP A 146 0.07 -3.25 15.80
N LEU A 147 -0.37 -4.49 15.57
CA LEU A 147 -1.12 -4.89 14.38
C LEU A 147 -2.63 -5.07 14.65
N SER A 148 -3.09 -4.69 15.84
CA SER A 148 -4.49 -4.93 16.24
C SER A 148 -5.52 -4.17 15.39
N ARG A 149 -5.09 -3.15 14.67
CA ARG A 149 -5.98 -2.30 13.85
C ARG A 149 -5.95 -2.65 12.36
N VAL A 150 -5.15 -3.65 11.95
CA VAL A 150 -5.08 -4.08 10.55
C VAL A 150 -6.41 -4.70 10.14
N SER A 151 -6.93 -4.26 9.00
CA SER A 151 -8.20 -4.74 8.48
C SER A 151 -8.11 -5.19 7.02
#